data_3d7cbfb7fb0f91e58b90e68a7612689b
#
_entry.id   3d7cbfb7fb0f91e58b90e68a7612689b
#
_cell.length_a   1.000
_cell.length_b   1.000
_cell.length_c   1.000
_cell.angle_alpha   90.00
_cell.angle_beta   90.00
_cell.angle_gamma   90.00
#
_symmetry.space_group_name_H-M   'P 1'
#
loop_
_entity.id
_entity.type
_entity.pdbx_description
1 polymer ?
#
loop_
_entity_poly.entity_id
_entity_poly.type
_entity_poly.pdbx_seq_one_letter_code
_entity_poly.pdbx_strand_id
1 'polypeptide(L)'
;MPNSQIRIYTQKEQGEEWLRQYRGCLPVFACVLGFTETGLIPGISAAGRTPEDRKYTACADAEFLYYGPEHKAQYPLPPLAAGASPVLISRAVFESLNISVHLFNAGLPQSPAMPVIDLGGASAKCLSAGAAMEITTVHHLFKQGLLWGERLAANIQQGYLIVGECVVGGTTTALAILTGLGIEATGKVNSSHPVCNHAQKWALVQAGLEKINFQSQSQNSIDPLQLVAAVGDPMQIVVAGMAIAASRSCGVMLAGGTQMLAVYALISAIAQAYALSWQPEAVVVGTTRWVAEDPTGATVDLALNLGKSSLTQSAGIPPLLATHLSFADSRYPQLRAYEQGFVKEGMGAGAACIAAHLSQDWQQHQLLAAIEAQLERLSTALN
;
A
#
# COMPACT_ATOMS: atom_id res chain seq x y z
N MET A 1 24.34 -15.15 6.86
CA MET A 1 24.52 -13.69 6.78
C MET A 1 24.18 -13.10 8.13
N PRO A 2 24.97 -12.17 8.71
CA PRO A 2 24.63 -11.59 10.00
C PRO A 2 23.36 -10.75 9.87
N ASN A 3 22.42 -10.94 10.79
CA ASN A 3 21.18 -10.21 11.04
C ASN A 3 20.74 -9.26 9.91
N SER A 4 20.12 -9.80 8.88
CA SER A 4 19.51 -8.99 7.85
C SER A 4 18.37 -8.19 8.49
N GLN A 5 18.44 -6.86 8.43
CA GLN A 5 17.35 -5.96 8.86
C GLN A 5 16.10 -6.11 7.98
N ILE A 6 16.19 -6.93 6.93
CA ILE A 6 15.11 -7.26 5.99
C ILE A 6 14.88 -8.76 6.05
N ARG A 7 13.65 -9.18 6.36
CA ARG A 7 13.24 -10.57 6.32
C ARG A 7 12.46 -10.87 5.05
N ILE A 8 12.76 -12.01 4.43
CA ILE A 8 12.08 -12.52 3.24
C ILE A 8 11.18 -13.68 3.70
N TYR A 9 9.88 -13.56 3.46
CA TYR A 9 8.87 -14.53 3.92
C TYR A 9 8.46 -15.52 2.83
N THR A 10 8.50 -15.08 1.56
CA THR A 10 8.15 -15.91 0.41
C THR A 10 9.18 -15.73 -0.71
N GLN A 11 9.35 -16.72 -1.57
CA GLN A 11 10.28 -16.69 -2.71
C GLN A 11 11.68 -16.20 -2.33
N LYS A 12 12.29 -16.89 -1.34
CA LYS A 12 13.52 -16.45 -0.70
C LYS A 12 14.65 -16.15 -1.70
N GLU A 13 14.88 -17.04 -2.64
CA GLU A 13 15.97 -16.92 -3.63
C GLU A 13 15.76 -15.70 -4.54
N GLN A 14 14.53 -15.50 -5.04
CA GLN A 14 14.18 -14.34 -5.86
C GLN A 14 14.28 -13.04 -5.04
N GLY A 15 13.83 -13.05 -3.78
CA GLY A 15 13.95 -11.89 -2.88
C GLY A 15 15.42 -11.55 -2.59
N GLU A 16 16.28 -12.53 -2.35
CA GLU A 16 17.72 -12.33 -2.15
C GLU A 16 18.40 -11.77 -3.41
N GLU A 17 18.02 -12.28 -4.59
CA GLU A 17 18.51 -11.76 -5.88
C GLU A 17 18.12 -10.30 -6.07
N TRP A 18 16.83 -9.97 -5.84
CA TRP A 18 16.32 -8.60 -5.95
C TRP A 18 17.05 -7.66 -4.99
N LEU A 19 17.21 -8.03 -3.71
CA LEU A 19 17.97 -7.24 -2.73
C LEU A 19 19.44 -7.06 -3.11
N ARG A 20 20.06 -8.09 -3.69
CA ARG A 20 21.45 -8.01 -4.15
C ARG A 20 21.60 -7.05 -5.33
N GLN A 21 20.67 -7.09 -6.29
CA GLN A 21 20.67 -6.23 -7.47
C GLN A 21 20.57 -4.74 -7.10
N TYR A 22 19.75 -4.41 -6.11
CA TYR A 22 19.47 -3.01 -5.73
C TYR A 22 20.22 -2.53 -4.49
N ARG A 23 21.17 -3.31 -3.99
CA ARG A 23 22.04 -2.90 -2.87
C ARG A 23 22.84 -1.65 -3.24
N GLY A 24 22.81 -0.64 -2.36
CA GLY A 24 23.48 0.65 -2.56
C GLY A 24 22.72 1.61 -3.48
N CYS A 25 21.60 1.20 -4.07
CA CYS A 25 20.78 2.05 -4.92
C CYS A 25 19.73 2.81 -4.10
N LEU A 26 19.48 4.08 -4.48
CA LEU A 26 18.35 4.85 -3.97
C LEU A 26 17.11 4.63 -4.85
N PRO A 27 15.92 4.51 -4.27
CA PRO A 27 14.68 4.45 -5.04
C PRO A 27 14.16 5.82 -5.44
N VAL A 28 13.21 5.82 -6.36
CA VAL A 28 12.20 6.87 -6.50
C VAL A 28 10.94 6.40 -5.79
N PHE A 29 10.28 7.26 -5.03
CA PHE A 29 9.04 6.95 -4.33
C PHE A 29 7.84 7.62 -5.01
N ALA A 30 6.84 6.81 -5.36
CA ALA A 30 5.55 7.25 -5.87
C ALA A 30 4.45 6.82 -4.88
N CYS A 31 3.61 7.74 -4.40
CA CYS A 31 2.48 7.41 -3.55
C CYS A 31 1.17 7.74 -4.24
N VAL A 32 0.29 6.76 -4.36
CA VAL A 32 -1.03 6.92 -4.96
C VAL A 32 -2.07 7.12 -3.86
N LEU A 33 -2.65 8.31 -3.83
CA LEU A 33 -3.68 8.72 -2.89
C LEU A 33 -5.05 8.47 -3.48
N GLY A 34 -5.93 7.82 -2.71
CA GLY A 34 -7.29 7.53 -3.13
C GLY A 34 -8.27 7.58 -1.97
N PHE A 35 -9.55 7.44 -2.30
CA PHE A 35 -10.61 7.39 -1.32
C PHE A 35 -11.70 6.40 -1.74
N THR A 36 -12.28 5.73 -0.75
CA THR A 36 -13.49 4.92 -0.88
C THR A 36 -14.46 5.21 0.26
N GLU A 37 -15.75 5.35 -0.05
CA GLU A 37 -16.81 5.49 0.97
C GLU A 37 -16.87 4.29 1.92
N THR A 38 -16.30 3.14 1.54
CA THR A 38 -16.11 2.00 2.45
C THR A 38 -15.37 2.42 3.71
N GLY A 39 -14.43 3.36 3.60
CA GLY A 39 -13.69 3.93 4.73
C GLY A 39 -14.57 4.66 5.77
N LEU A 40 -15.76 5.13 5.37
CA LEU A 40 -16.69 5.86 6.25
C LEU A 40 -17.51 4.94 7.16
N ILE A 41 -17.47 3.63 6.94
CA ILE A 41 -18.23 2.69 7.76
C ILE A 41 -17.63 2.65 9.18
N PRO A 42 -18.45 2.83 10.22
CA PRO A 42 -17.99 2.74 11.61
C PRO A 42 -17.27 1.41 11.89
N GLY A 43 -16.12 1.46 12.54
CA GLY A 43 -15.33 0.27 12.89
C GLY A 43 -14.53 -0.35 11.76
N ILE A 44 -14.63 0.11 10.49
CA ILE A 44 -13.90 -0.48 9.37
C ILE A 44 -12.39 -0.19 9.43
N SER A 45 -12.01 0.93 10.00
CA SER A 45 -10.61 1.37 10.17
C SER A 45 -10.43 2.12 11.49
N ALA A 46 -9.22 2.04 12.05
CA ALA A 46 -8.79 2.86 13.18
C ALA A 46 -8.25 4.25 12.74
N ALA A 47 -8.10 4.51 11.45
CA ALA A 47 -7.69 5.81 10.92
C ALA A 47 -8.77 6.87 11.18
N GLY A 48 -8.32 8.12 11.38
CA GLY A 48 -9.19 9.25 11.67
C GLY A 48 -9.78 9.21 13.09
N ARG A 49 -10.24 10.36 13.60
CA ARG A 49 -10.89 10.48 14.90
C ARG A 49 -12.34 9.98 14.84
N THR A 50 -13.00 10.27 13.74
CA THR A 50 -14.37 9.84 13.40
C THR A 50 -14.36 9.20 12.00
N PRO A 51 -15.41 8.48 11.59
CA PRO A 51 -15.53 8.01 10.21
C PRO A 51 -15.47 9.15 9.18
N GLU A 52 -16.05 10.31 9.47
CA GLU A 52 -16.03 11.47 8.56
C GLU A 52 -14.63 12.08 8.40
N ASP A 53 -13.80 12.09 9.45
CA ASP A 53 -12.43 12.60 9.39
C ASP A 53 -11.55 11.81 8.44
N ARG A 54 -11.92 10.58 8.13
CA ARG A 54 -11.16 9.69 7.22
C ARG A 54 -11.11 10.21 5.79
N LYS A 55 -11.98 11.13 5.41
CA LYS A 55 -11.92 11.85 4.13
C LYS A 55 -10.65 12.68 3.98
N TYR A 56 -10.05 13.07 5.09
CA TYR A 56 -8.86 13.92 5.12
C TYR A 56 -7.56 13.16 5.38
N THR A 57 -7.61 11.89 5.77
CA THR A 57 -6.43 11.13 6.19
C THR A 57 -5.35 11.13 5.11
N ALA A 58 -5.69 10.81 3.86
CA ALA A 58 -4.72 10.79 2.79
C ALA A 58 -4.14 12.18 2.48
N CYS A 59 -4.95 13.25 2.60
CA CYS A 59 -4.46 14.63 2.46
C CYS A 59 -3.50 15.00 3.61
N ALA A 60 -3.83 14.62 4.84
CA ALA A 60 -3.01 14.91 6.02
C ALA A 60 -1.64 14.21 5.95
N ASP A 61 -1.65 12.91 5.62
CA ASP A 61 -0.42 12.15 5.47
C ASP A 61 0.44 12.66 4.31
N ALA A 62 -0.17 13.00 3.18
CA ALA A 62 0.53 13.52 2.02
C ALA A 62 1.13 14.92 2.29
N GLU A 63 0.39 15.81 2.96
CA GLU A 63 0.86 17.13 3.36
C GLU A 63 2.06 17.03 4.31
N PHE A 64 1.98 16.14 5.31
CA PHE A 64 3.08 15.87 6.22
C PHE A 64 4.29 15.27 5.50
N LEU A 65 4.08 14.32 4.59
CA LEU A 65 5.16 13.71 3.82
C LEU A 65 5.91 14.75 2.99
N TYR A 66 5.19 15.70 2.40
CA TYR A 66 5.75 16.72 1.51
C TYR A 66 6.49 17.82 2.27
N TYR A 67 5.84 18.43 3.26
CA TYR A 67 6.37 19.60 3.97
C TYR A 67 7.13 19.27 5.25
N GLY A 68 6.81 18.16 5.91
CA GLY A 68 7.38 17.77 7.19
C GLY A 68 6.68 18.38 8.42
N PRO A 69 7.22 18.12 9.61
CA PRO A 69 6.53 18.37 10.88
C PRO A 69 6.39 19.84 11.28
N GLU A 70 7.20 20.73 10.73
CA GLU A 70 7.22 22.16 11.10
C GLU A 70 6.24 23.01 10.28
N HIS A 71 5.64 22.38 9.24
CA HIS A 71 4.64 23.06 8.42
C HIS A 71 3.30 23.16 9.15
N LYS A 72 2.68 24.35 9.10
CA LYS A 72 1.31 24.54 9.59
C LYS A 72 0.33 23.87 8.63
N ALA A 73 -0.06 22.65 8.95
CA ALA A 73 -0.90 21.84 8.08
C ALA A 73 -2.32 22.41 7.92
N GLN A 74 -2.83 22.36 6.69
CA GLN A 74 -4.27 22.56 6.41
C GLN A 74 -5.07 21.34 6.87
N TYR A 75 -4.51 20.15 6.67
CA TYR A 75 -5.07 18.88 7.14
C TYR A 75 -4.12 18.28 8.18
N PRO A 76 -4.32 18.57 9.49
CA PRO A 76 -3.43 18.05 10.52
C PRO A 76 -3.55 16.53 10.64
N LEU A 77 -2.45 15.87 10.94
CA LEU A 77 -2.45 14.46 11.30
C LEU A 77 -3.44 14.21 12.45
N PRO A 78 -4.13 13.07 12.47
CA PRO A 78 -5.02 12.74 13.58
C PRO A 78 -4.26 12.72 14.91
N PRO A 79 -4.93 12.95 16.05
CA PRO A 79 -4.30 12.90 17.36
C PRO A 79 -3.59 11.58 17.59
N LEU A 80 -2.38 11.64 18.15
CA LEU A 80 -1.49 10.51 18.36
C LEU A 80 -1.94 9.51 19.45
N ALA A 81 -3.16 9.64 19.97
CA ALA A 81 -3.66 8.78 21.05
C ALA A 81 -3.79 7.30 20.66
N ALA A 82 -4.06 7.02 19.38
CA ALA A 82 -4.18 5.66 18.83
C ALA A 82 -2.88 5.15 18.17
N GLY A 83 -1.79 5.90 18.28
CA GLY A 83 -0.53 5.64 17.61
C GLY A 83 -0.16 6.72 16.59
N ALA A 84 1.12 6.84 16.30
CA ALA A 84 1.64 7.80 15.33
C ALA A 84 1.32 7.34 13.90
N SER A 85 1.00 8.28 12.99
CA SER A 85 0.80 7.93 11.58
C SER A 85 2.07 7.31 10.98
N PRO A 86 1.94 6.26 10.13
CA PRO A 86 3.07 5.65 9.43
C PRO A 86 3.86 6.62 8.56
N VAL A 87 3.26 7.72 8.17
CA VAL A 87 3.93 8.76 7.39
C VAL A 87 5.16 9.34 8.09
N LEU A 88 5.21 9.32 9.44
CA LEU A 88 6.42 9.73 10.17
C LEU A 88 7.62 8.83 9.84
N ILE A 89 7.39 7.53 9.66
CA ILE A 89 8.43 6.58 9.27
C ILE A 89 8.94 6.91 7.86
N SER A 90 8.02 7.05 6.91
CA SER A 90 8.35 7.36 5.52
C SER A 90 9.06 8.70 5.40
N ARG A 91 8.55 9.74 6.07
CA ARG A 91 9.17 11.08 6.08
C ARG A 91 10.57 11.05 6.66
N ALA A 92 10.78 10.34 7.77
CA ALA A 92 12.09 10.23 8.41
C ALA A 92 13.14 9.68 7.45
N VAL A 93 12.81 8.63 6.71
CA VAL A 93 13.72 8.01 5.75
C VAL A 93 13.91 8.89 4.52
N PHE A 94 12.82 9.36 3.91
CA PHE A 94 12.90 10.07 2.63
C PHE A 94 13.60 11.42 2.77
N GLU A 95 13.37 12.14 3.87
CA GLU A 95 14.11 13.36 4.19
C GLU A 95 15.60 13.08 4.42
N SER A 96 15.94 12.10 5.25
CA SER A 96 17.32 11.78 5.61
C SER A 96 18.16 11.28 4.43
N LEU A 97 17.54 10.55 3.50
CA LEU A 97 18.23 9.98 2.33
C LEU A 97 18.03 10.80 1.05
N ASN A 98 17.32 11.92 1.14
CA ASN A 98 16.97 12.78 -0.01
C ASN A 98 16.31 11.97 -1.16
N ILE A 99 15.38 11.07 -0.81
CA ILE A 99 14.64 10.27 -1.78
C ILE A 99 13.59 11.14 -2.48
N SER A 100 13.56 11.08 -3.82
CA SER A 100 12.59 11.79 -4.62
C SER A 100 11.17 11.24 -4.39
N VAL A 101 10.22 12.12 -4.06
CA VAL A 101 8.82 11.78 -3.74
C VAL A 101 7.90 12.37 -4.79
N HIS A 102 7.04 11.52 -5.36
CA HIS A 102 5.96 11.89 -6.28
C HIS A 102 4.61 11.49 -5.68
N LEU A 103 3.70 12.44 -5.55
CA LEU A 103 2.36 12.21 -5.00
C LEU A 103 1.32 12.30 -6.12
N PHE A 104 0.42 11.32 -6.17
CA PHE A 104 -0.60 11.17 -7.20
C PHE A 104 -1.99 11.16 -6.59
N ASN A 105 -2.87 12.03 -7.07
CA ASN A 105 -4.29 12.01 -6.72
C ASN A 105 -5.04 11.14 -7.73
N ALA A 106 -5.49 9.96 -7.28
CA ALA A 106 -6.29 9.04 -8.08
C ALA A 106 -7.80 9.19 -7.86
N GLY A 107 -8.22 10.00 -6.88
CA GLY A 107 -9.63 10.21 -6.58
C GLY A 107 -9.89 10.55 -5.12
N LEU A 108 -9.29 11.63 -4.64
CA LEU A 108 -9.56 12.17 -3.31
C LEU A 108 -10.85 13.00 -3.31
N PRO A 109 -11.61 12.99 -2.19
CA PRO A 109 -12.82 13.82 -2.07
C PRO A 109 -12.50 15.30 -1.81
N GLN A 110 -11.26 15.60 -1.41
CA GLN A 110 -10.75 16.94 -1.11
C GLN A 110 -9.45 17.17 -1.87
N SER A 111 -9.21 18.42 -2.28
CA SER A 111 -7.94 18.81 -2.88
C SER A 111 -6.84 18.78 -1.84
N PRO A 112 -5.72 18.09 -2.08
CA PRO A 112 -4.57 18.14 -1.20
C PRO A 112 -3.99 19.56 -1.11
N ALA A 113 -3.42 19.90 0.04
CA ALA A 113 -2.84 21.24 0.31
C ALA A 113 -1.38 21.38 -0.13
N MET A 114 -0.87 20.46 -0.93
CA MET A 114 0.49 20.48 -1.50
C MET A 114 0.47 20.13 -2.99
N PRO A 115 1.56 20.35 -3.72
CA PRO A 115 1.66 19.92 -5.12
C PRO A 115 1.45 18.40 -5.26
N VAL A 116 0.51 18.02 -6.11
CA VAL A 116 0.16 16.63 -6.40
C VAL A 116 -0.12 16.50 -7.90
N ILE A 117 0.21 15.34 -8.44
CA ILE A 117 -0.14 14.99 -9.83
C ILE A 117 -1.58 14.48 -9.83
N ASP A 118 -2.49 15.26 -10.37
CA ASP A 118 -3.88 14.84 -10.52
C ASP A 118 -4.03 13.90 -11.72
N LEU A 119 -4.54 12.70 -11.46
CA LEU A 119 -4.79 11.69 -12.48
C LEU A 119 -6.18 11.78 -13.10
N GLY A 120 -7.02 12.75 -12.69
CA GLY A 120 -8.37 12.92 -13.20
C GLY A 120 -9.33 11.79 -12.83
N GLY A 121 -9.13 11.18 -11.67
CA GLY A 121 -9.98 10.11 -11.15
C GLY A 121 -11.11 10.64 -10.27
N ALA A 122 -11.82 9.71 -9.64
CA ALA A 122 -12.90 10.00 -8.70
C ALA A 122 -12.85 9.05 -7.51
N SER A 123 -13.39 9.50 -6.37
CA SER A 123 -13.56 8.67 -5.17
C SER A 123 -14.47 7.48 -5.46
N ALA A 124 -14.10 6.31 -4.94
CA ALA A 124 -14.96 5.14 -5.05
C ALA A 124 -16.14 5.23 -4.06
N LYS A 125 -17.31 4.79 -4.50
CA LYS A 125 -18.46 4.52 -3.62
C LYS A 125 -18.17 3.31 -2.72
N CYS A 126 -19.05 3.05 -1.76
CA CYS A 126 -18.92 1.88 -0.93
C CYS A 126 -19.00 0.60 -1.77
N LEU A 127 -18.01 -0.29 -1.63
CA LEU A 127 -17.92 -1.53 -2.41
C LEU A 127 -19.15 -2.45 -2.27
N SER A 128 -19.88 -2.36 -1.14
CA SER A 128 -21.09 -3.16 -0.93
C SER A 128 -22.23 -2.85 -1.91
N ALA A 129 -22.12 -1.76 -2.65
CA ALA A 129 -23.05 -1.42 -3.73
C ALA A 129 -22.83 -2.23 -5.03
N GLY A 130 -21.67 -2.88 -5.19
CA GLY A 130 -21.29 -3.58 -6.42
C GLY A 130 -21.06 -2.67 -7.63
N ALA A 131 -20.91 -1.36 -7.38
CA ALA A 131 -20.72 -0.30 -8.36
C ALA A 131 -19.84 0.81 -7.74
N ALA A 132 -18.62 0.45 -7.35
CA ALA A 132 -17.70 1.34 -6.66
C ALA A 132 -17.22 2.50 -7.54
N MET A 133 -16.96 2.26 -8.82
CA MET A 133 -16.52 3.27 -9.78
C MET A 133 -17.14 3.04 -11.16
N GLU A 134 -17.23 4.10 -11.95
CA GLU A 134 -17.59 3.98 -13.37
C GLU A 134 -16.45 3.29 -14.14
N ILE A 135 -16.77 2.35 -15.00
CA ILE A 135 -15.77 1.60 -15.78
C ILE A 135 -14.89 2.51 -16.66
N THR A 136 -15.44 3.60 -17.14
CA THR A 136 -14.69 4.62 -17.91
C THR A 136 -13.60 5.27 -17.07
N THR A 137 -13.87 5.53 -15.77
CA THR A 137 -12.89 6.04 -14.81
C THR A 137 -11.80 5.01 -14.55
N VAL A 138 -12.14 3.73 -14.41
CA VAL A 138 -11.17 2.64 -14.22
C VAL A 138 -10.23 2.53 -15.42
N HIS A 139 -10.77 2.53 -16.64
CA HIS A 139 -9.96 2.53 -17.87
C HIS A 139 -9.05 3.76 -17.97
N HIS A 140 -9.56 4.94 -17.61
CA HIS A 140 -8.77 6.17 -17.62
C HIS A 140 -7.61 6.07 -16.61
N LEU A 141 -7.89 5.72 -15.37
CA LEU A 141 -6.88 5.58 -14.31
C LEU A 141 -5.84 4.50 -14.62
N PHE A 142 -6.26 3.39 -15.23
CA PHE A 142 -5.32 2.37 -15.69
C PHE A 142 -4.32 2.92 -16.70
N LYS A 143 -4.82 3.67 -17.71
CA LYS A 143 -3.95 4.33 -18.70
C LYS A 143 -3.01 5.35 -18.06
N GLN A 144 -3.50 6.13 -17.09
CA GLN A 144 -2.64 7.04 -16.32
C GLN A 144 -1.57 6.28 -15.54
N GLY A 145 -1.92 5.15 -14.91
CA GLY A 145 -0.97 4.27 -14.24
C GLY A 145 0.14 3.78 -15.18
N LEU A 146 -0.21 3.25 -16.35
CA LEU A 146 0.76 2.82 -17.35
C LEU A 146 1.70 3.96 -17.78
N LEU A 147 1.13 5.13 -18.09
CA LEU A 147 1.89 6.31 -18.53
C LEU A 147 2.89 6.78 -17.46
N TRP A 148 2.45 6.88 -16.20
CA TRP A 148 3.31 7.34 -15.12
C TRP A 148 4.33 6.30 -14.69
N GLY A 149 3.98 5.01 -14.73
CA GLY A 149 4.94 3.92 -14.51
C GLY A 149 6.08 3.97 -15.52
N GLU A 150 5.79 4.14 -16.80
CA GLU A 150 6.79 4.28 -17.85
C GLU A 150 7.64 5.54 -17.68
N ARG A 151 7.00 6.70 -17.39
CA ARG A 151 7.71 7.99 -17.18
C ARG A 151 8.66 7.95 -16.00
N LEU A 152 8.23 7.38 -14.87
CA LEU A 152 9.07 7.28 -13.68
C LEU A 152 10.24 6.33 -13.92
N ALA A 153 9.98 5.15 -14.51
CA ALA A 153 11.01 4.17 -14.80
C ALA A 153 12.05 4.68 -15.81
N ALA A 154 11.66 5.48 -16.80
CA ALA A 154 12.58 6.08 -17.77
C ALA A 154 13.61 7.02 -17.13
N ASN A 155 13.32 7.58 -15.95
CA ASN A 155 14.23 8.45 -15.21
C ASN A 155 15.09 7.67 -14.19
N ILE A 156 14.87 6.37 -14.01
CA ILE A 156 15.62 5.52 -13.09
C ILE A 156 16.74 4.82 -13.86
N GLN A 157 17.96 5.38 -13.82
CA GLN A 157 19.10 4.78 -14.50
C GLN A 157 19.68 3.59 -13.71
N GLN A 158 19.85 3.76 -12.41
CA GLN A 158 20.28 2.73 -11.47
C GLN A 158 19.43 2.85 -10.21
N GLY A 159 18.56 1.86 -9.98
CA GLY A 159 17.66 1.92 -8.84
C GLY A 159 16.33 1.21 -9.14
N TYR A 160 15.35 1.51 -8.33
CA TYR A 160 14.04 0.90 -8.39
C TYR A 160 12.95 1.91 -8.03
N LEU A 161 11.73 1.59 -8.42
CA LEU A 161 10.53 2.37 -8.07
C LEU A 161 9.86 1.75 -6.84
N ILE A 162 9.62 2.54 -5.81
CA ILE A 162 8.71 2.19 -4.72
C ILE A 162 7.35 2.80 -5.04
N VAL A 163 6.30 1.98 -5.06
CA VAL A 163 4.92 2.46 -5.23
C VAL A 163 4.15 2.20 -3.95
N GLY A 164 3.87 3.27 -3.22
CA GLY A 164 3.08 3.26 -1.99
C GLY A 164 1.64 3.75 -2.20
N GLU A 165 0.85 3.69 -1.14
CA GLU A 165 -0.57 4.05 -1.17
C GLU A 165 -1.02 4.76 0.11
N CYS A 166 -2.15 5.49 -0.01
CA CYS A 166 -2.94 5.91 1.13
C CYS A 166 -4.43 5.88 0.78
N VAL A 167 -5.11 4.81 1.24
CA VAL A 167 -6.56 4.64 1.09
C VAL A 167 -7.16 4.07 2.37
N VAL A 168 -7.92 4.89 3.10
CA VAL A 168 -8.68 4.39 4.26
C VAL A 168 -9.82 3.48 3.79
N GLY A 169 -9.90 2.26 4.34
CA GLY A 169 -10.83 1.22 3.86
C GLY A 169 -10.24 0.31 2.79
N GLY A 170 -9.03 0.60 2.29
CA GLY A 170 -8.34 -0.16 1.22
C GLY A 170 -8.07 -1.62 1.56
N THR A 171 -8.00 -2.01 2.82
CA THR A 171 -7.91 -3.43 3.20
C THR A 171 -9.21 -4.19 2.89
N THR A 172 -10.36 -3.52 2.89
CA THR A 172 -11.65 -4.15 2.55
C THR A 172 -11.81 -4.27 1.03
N THR A 173 -11.43 -3.25 0.27
CA THR A 173 -11.39 -3.31 -1.20
C THR A 173 -10.36 -4.33 -1.68
N ALA A 174 -9.22 -4.45 -1.00
CA ALA A 174 -8.22 -5.50 -1.27
C ALA A 174 -8.80 -6.91 -1.07
N LEU A 175 -9.54 -7.15 0.03
CA LEU A 175 -10.23 -8.42 0.24
C LEU A 175 -11.24 -8.71 -0.89
N ALA A 176 -11.96 -7.69 -1.36
CA ALA A 176 -12.94 -7.84 -2.44
C ALA A 176 -12.26 -8.22 -3.78
N ILE A 177 -11.17 -7.54 -4.14
CA ILE A 177 -10.39 -7.88 -5.35
C ILE A 177 -9.81 -9.30 -5.26
N LEU A 178 -9.17 -9.66 -4.16
CA LEU A 178 -8.62 -11.01 -3.96
C LEU A 178 -9.69 -12.09 -4.10
N THR A 179 -10.84 -11.88 -3.43
CA THR A 179 -11.97 -12.82 -3.51
C THR A 179 -12.53 -12.93 -4.92
N GLY A 180 -12.71 -11.79 -5.60
CA GLY A 180 -13.18 -11.73 -6.98
C GLY A 180 -12.21 -12.35 -7.99
N LEU A 181 -10.93 -12.41 -7.69
CA LEU A 181 -9.91 -13.13 -8.45
C LEU A 181 -9.80 -14.63 -8.07
N GLY A 182 -10.70 -15.13 -7.20
CA GLY A 182 -10.71 -16.52 -6.78
C GLY A 182 -9.59 -16.89 -5.79
N ILE A 183 -9.01 -15.92 -5.11
CA ILE A 183 -7.97 -16.15 -4.11
C ILE A 183 -8.61 -16.31 -2.73
N GLU A 184 -8.20 -17.35 -2.00
CA GLU A 184 -8.65 -17.59 -0.63
C GLU A 184 -8.04 -16.57 0.33
N ALA A 185 -8.77 -15.44 0.53
CA ALA A 185 -8.31 -14.30 1.31
C ALA A 185 -9.13 -14.04 2.58
N THR A 186 -10.25 -14.73 2.77
CA THR A 186 -11.13 -14.58 3.95
C THR A 186 -10.34 -14.88 5.24
N GLY A 187 -10.39 -13.95 6.20
CA GLY A 187 -9.66 -14.10 7.46
C GLY A 187 -8.14 -13.82 7.37
N LYS A 188 -7.62 -13.41 6.19
CA LYS A 188 -6.17 -13.24 5.98
C LYS A 188 -5.73 -11.78 5.82
N VAL A 189 -6.66 -10.89 5.44
CA VAL A 189 -6.33 -9.47 5.19
C VAL A 189 -6.27 -8.69 6.50
N ASN A 190 -5.16 -8.00 6.73
CA ASN A 190 -4.93 -7.18 7.92
C ASN A 190 -5.92 -6.01 8.09
N SER A 191 -5.87 -5.36 9.23
CA SER A 191 -6.53 -4.08 9.50
C SER A 191 -5.64 -3.19 10.37
N SER A 192 -5.99 -1.91 10.47
CA SER A 192 -5.33 -0.95 11.35
C SER A 192 -5.67 -1.14 12.84
N HIS A 193 -6.61 -2.04 13.16
CA HIS A 193 -6.95 -2.41 14.53
C HIS A 193 -6.00 -3.46 15.09
N PRO A 194 -5.80 -3.54 16.41
CA PRO A 194 -5.01 -4.60 17.06
C PRO A 194 -5.51 -6.01 16.73
N VAL A 195 -6.82 -6.17 16.64
CA VAL A 195 -7.48 -7.41 16.19
C VAL A 195 -8.21 -7.12 14.89
N CYS A 196 -7.95 -7.92 13.87
CA CYS A 196 -8.54 -7.73 12.56
C CYS A 196 -10.06 -7.93 12.57
N ASN A 197 -10.78 -6.99 11.96
CA ASN A 197 -12.25 -6.96 11.86
C ASN A 197 -12.77 -7.81 10.68
N HIS A 198 -12.37 -9.09 10.62
CA HIS A 198 -12.63 -9.99 9.49
C HIS A 198 -14.10 -10.14 9.13
N ALA A 199 -14.97 -10.35 10.13
CA ALA A 199 -16.39 -10.55 9.90
C ALA A 199 -17.05 -9.33 9.22
N GLN A 200 -16.69 -8.11 9.68
CA GLN A 200 -17.23 -6.88 9.11
C GLN A 200 -16.77 -6.70 7.65
N LYS A 201 -15.48 -6.87 7.38
CA LYS A 201 -14.95 -6.80 6.01
C LYS A 201 -15.62 -7.82 5.11
N TRP A 202 -15.74 -9.05 5.57
CA TRP A 202 -16.33 -10.14 4.80
C TRP A 202 -17.80 -9.88 4.43
N ALA A 203 -18.61 -9.40 5.37
CA ALA A 203 -20.00 -9.06 5.10
C ALA A 203 -20.17 -8.00 3.99
N LEU A 204 -19.28 -7.00 3.97
CA LEU A 204 -19.29 -5.97 2.93
C LEU A 204 -18.87 -6.53 1.56
N VAL A 205 -17.83 -7.36 1.55
CA VAL A 205 -17.34 -8.00 0.32
C VAL A 205 -18.39 -8.92 -0.29
N GLN A 206 -19.04 -9.75 0.55
CA GLN A 206 -20.14 -10.60 0.08
C GLN A 206 -21.25 -9.78 -0.56
N ALA A 207 -21.72 -8.72 0.12
CA ALA A 207 -22.78 -7.86 -0.40
C ALA A 207 -22.42 -7.22 -1.76
N GLY A 208 -21.16 -6.79 -1.94
CA GLY A 208 -20.71 -6.22 -3.21
C GLY A 208 -20.62 -7.25 -4.33
N LEU A 209 -20.03 -8.42 -4.07
CA LEU A 209 -19.87 -9.49 -5.05
C LEU A 209 -21.21 -10.13 -5.44
N GLU A 210 -22.19 -10.22 -4.52
CA GLU A 210 -23.54 -10.68 -4.83
C GLU A 210 -24.24 -9.78 -5.85
N LYS A 211 -24.05 -8.45 -5.78
CA LYS A 211 -24.66 -7.48 -6.70
C LYS A 211 -24.23 -7.68 -8.16
N ILE A 212 -23.02 -8.18 -8.38
CA ILE A 212 -22.52 -8.46 -9.73
C ILE A 212 -22.73 -9.92 -10.16
N ASN A 213 -23.55 -10.68 -9.42
CA ASN A 213 -23.82 -12.10 -9.67
C ASN A 213 -22.54 -12.96 -9.78
N PHE A 214 -21.53 -12.63 -8.99
CA PHE A 214 -20.20 -13.27 -9.02
C PHE A 214 -20.30 -14.80 -8.88
N GLN A 215 -21.21 -15.31 -8.03
CA GLN A 215 -21.38 -16.75 -7.79
C GLN A 215 -21.93 -17.52 -9.00
N SER A 216 -22.63 -16.86 -9.92
CA SER A 216 -23.21 -17.48 -11.12
C SER A 216 -22.26 -17.45 -12.33
N GLN A 217 -21.17 -16.69 -12.24
CA GLN A 217 -20.15 -16.62 -13.28
C GLN A 217 -19.04 -17.64 -12.97
N SER A 218 -18.49 -18.30 -13.99
CA SER A 218 -17.28 -19.08 -13.79
C SER A 218 -16.16 -18.13 -13.32
N GLN A 219 -15.39 -18.51 -12.30
CA GLN A 219 -14.31 -17.67 -11.72
C GLN A 219 -13.32 -17.14 -12.78
N ASN A 220 -13.22 -17.82 -13.93
CA ASN A 220 -12.34 -17.43 -15.05
C ASN A 220 -12.98 -16.44 -16.04
N SER A 221 -14.19 -15.94 -15.79
CA SER A 221 -14.94 -15.11 -16.76
C SER A 221 -15.06 -13.64 -16.37
N ILE A 222 -14.64 -13.23 -15.16
CA ILE A 222 -14.75 -11.83 -14.78
C ILE A 222 -13.57 -11.04 -15.34
N ASP A 223 -13.88 -9.94 -16.04
CA ASP A 223 -12.86 -8.98 -16.47
C ASP A 223 -12.29 -8.24 -15.24
N PRO A 224 -10.96 -8.21 -15.05
CA PRO A 224 -10.34 -7.60 -13.87
C PRO A 224 -10.61 -6.10 -13.74
N LEU A 225 -10.81 -5.36 -14.85
CA LEU A 225 -11.17 -3.95 -14.79
C LEU A 225 -12.63 -3.76 -14.36
N GLN A 226 -13.52 -4.63 -14.81
CA GLN A 226 -14.92 -4.67 -14.34
C GLN A 226 -15.00 -5.03 -12.85
N LEU A 227 -14.14 -5.94 -12.37
CA LEU A 227 -14.06 -6.26 -10.95
C LEU A 227 -13.66 -5.04 -10.12
N VAL A 228 -12.65 -4.28 -10.58
CA VAL A 228 -12.23 -3.03 -9.93
C VAL A 228 -13.36 -2.00 -9.94
N ALA A 229 -14.08 -1.85 -11.06
CA ALA A 229 -15.22 -0.95 -11.15
C ALA A 229 -16.34 -1.32 -10.16
N ALA A 230 -16.56 -2.60 -9.93
CA ALA A 230 -17.60 -3.09 -9.04
C ALA A 230 -17.25 -2.94 -7.55
N VAL A 231 -16.05 -3.36 -7.14
CA VAL A 231 -15.69 -3.53 -5.71
C VAL A 231 -14.31 -3.01 -5.31
N GLY A 232 -13.57 -2.39 -6.23
CA GLY A 232 -12.24 -1.86 -5.99
C GLY A 232 -12.22 -0.40 -5.50
N ASP A 233 -11.04 0.19 -5.57
CA ASP A 233 -10.78 1.60 -5.31
C ASP A 233 -9.82 2.19 -6.35
N PRO A 234 -9.73 3.54 -6.48
CA PRO A 234 -8.95 4.17 -7.55
C PRO A 234 -7.44 3.94 -7.45
N MET A 235 -6.89 3.71 -6.26
CA MET A 235 -5.47 3.43 -6.06
C MET A 235 -5.06 2.12 -6.72
N GLN A 236 -5.85 1.06 -6.54
CA GLN A 236 -5.50 -0.28 -6.98
C GLN A 236 -5.21 -0.34 -8.48
N ILE A 237 -6.03 0.30 -9.29
CA ILE A 237 -5.87 0.25 -10.75
C ILE A 237 -4.71 1.13 -11.24
N VAL A 238 -4.46 2.26 -10.57
CA VAL A 238 -3.32 3.13 -10.88
C VAL A 238 -2.00 2.40 -10.56
N VAL A 239 -1.89 1.83 -9.35
CA VAL A 239 -0.68 1.11 -8.92
C VAL A 239 -0.44 -0.11 -9.81
N ALA A 240 -1.49 -0.85 -10.19
CA ALA A 240 -1.37 -1.96 -11.12
C ALA A 240 -0.79 -1.52 -12.48
N GLY A 241 -1.30 -0.44 -13.05
CA GLY A 241 -0.77 0.14 -14.29
C GLY A 241 0.68 0.60 -14.15
N MET A 242 1.01 1.32 -13.06
CA MET A 242 2.39 1.77 -12.80
C MET A 242 3.36 0.60 -12.71
N ALA A 243 3.02 -0.45 -11.96
CA ALA A 243 3.89 -1.61 -11.78
C ALA A 243 4.06 -2.42 -13.08
N ILE A 244 2.99 -2.62 -13.86
CA ILE A 244 3.07 -3.29 -15.18
C ILE A 244 4.06 -2.55 -16.08
N ALA A 245 3.96 -1.23 -16.18
CA ALA A 245 4.81 -0.47 -17.06
C ALA A 245 6.26 -0.38 -16.53
N ALA A 246 6.45 -0.05 -15.26
CA ALA A 246 7.77 0.15 -14.67
C ALA A 246 8.60 -1.14 -14.60
N SER A 247 7.98 -2.29 -14.32
CA SER A 247 8.69 -3.57 -14.21
C SER A 247 9.43 -3.99 -15.50
N ARG A 248 9.05 -3.41 -16.65
CA ARG A 248 9.71 -3.69 -17.94
C ARG A 248 11.14 -3.16 -18.02
N SER A 249 11.50 -2.18 -17.18
CA SER A 249 12.79 -1.49 -17.26
C SER A 249 13.50 -1.26 -15.94
N CYS A 250 12.82 -1.37 -14.79
CA CYS A 250 13.44 -1.25 -13.47
C CYS A 250 12.76 -2.17 -12.44
N GLY A 251 13.41 -2.35 -11.28
CA GLY A 251 12.77 -3.00 -10.15
C GLY A 251 11.59 -2.22 -9.61
N VAL A 252 10.59 -2.92 -9.08
CA VAL A 252 9.42 -2.33 -8.46
C VAL A 252 9.22 -2.94 -7.07
N MET A 253 9.09 -2.09 -6.05
CA MET A 253 8.66 -2.51 -4.72
C MET A 253 7.25 -1.95 -4.47
N LEU A 254 6.27 -2.83 -4.41
CA LEU A 254 4.91 -2.51 -3.98
C LEU A 254 4.92 -2.31 -2.46
N ALA A 255 4.74 -1.08 -2.02
CA ALA A 255 4.92 -0.66 -0.63
C ALA A 255 3.61 -0.71 0.16
N GLY A 256 3.47 -1.74 0.95
CA GLY A 256 2.28 -2.02 1.76
C GLY A 256 2.18 -3.51 2.06
N GLY A 257 1.12 -3.89 2.75
CA GLY A 257 0.90 -5.29 3.11
C GLY A 257 -0.10 -5.99 2.19
N THR A 258 -1.19 -6.42 2.79
CA THR A 258 -2.25 -7.18 2.08
C THR A 258 -2.92 -6.39 0.97
N GLN A 259 -2.92 -5.04 1.01
CA GLN A 259 -3.38 -4.22 -0.10
C GLN A 259 -2.50 -4.39 -1.34
N MET A 260 -1.18 -4.42 -1.16
CA MET A 260 -0.24 -4.59 -2.27
C MET A 260 -0.17 -6.03 -2.79
N LEU A 261 -0.48 -7.02 -1.95
CA LEU A 261 -0.72 -8.39 -2.44
C LEU A 261 -1.96 -8.46 -3.35
N ALA A 262 -3.02 -7.71 -3.03
CA ALA A 262 -4.19 -7.60 -3.90
C ALA A 262 -3.85 -6.90 -5.23
N VAL A 263 -3.03 -5.86 -5.19
CA VAL A 263 -2.52 -5.18 -6.40
C VAL A 263 -1.65 -6.12 -7.24
N TYR A 264 -0.75 -6.91 -6.63
CA TYR A 264 0.06 -7.89 -7.36
C TYR A 264 -0.81 -8.93 -8.08
N ALA A 265 -1.84 -9.45 -7.40
CA ALA A 265 -2.82 -10.34 -8.01
C ALA A 265 -3.56 -9.68 -9.18
N LEU A 266 -3.95 -8.41 -9.00
CA LEU A 266 -4.63 -7.62 -10.03
C LEU A 266 -3.73 -7.38 -11.26
N ILE A 267 -2.43 -7.08 -11.05
CA ILE A 267 -1.41 -6.97 -12.11
C ILE A 267 -1.40 -8.24 -12.96
N SER A 268 -1.28 -9.40 -12.30
CA SER A 268 -1.25 -10.69 -13.00
C SER A 268 -2.52 -10.94 -13.82
N ALA A 269 -3.68 -10.72 -13.21
CA ALA A 269 -4.96 -10.92 -13.88
C ALA A 269 -5.16 -9.97 -15.08
N ILE A 270 -4.79 -8.70 -14.95
CA ILE A 270 -4.86 -7.72 -16.04
C ILE A 270 -3.86 -8.09 -17.15
N ALA A 271 -2.62 -8.40 -16.79
CA ALA A 271 -1.61 -8.76 -17.77
C ALA A 271 -2.03 -10.00 -18.58
N GLN A 272 -2.63 -10.99 -17.94
CA GLN A 272 -3.17 -12.18 -18.61
C GLN A 272 -4.38 -11.83 -19.50
N ALA A 273 -5.36 -11.08 -18.99
CA ALA A 273 -6.59 -10.75 -19.71
C ALA A 273 -6.37 -9.88 -20.95
N TYR A 274 -5.41 -8.96 -20.87
CA TYR A 274 -5.12 -7.99 -21.92
C TYR A 274 -3.81 -8.24 -22.68
N ALA A 275 -3.17 -9.41 -22.46
CA ALA A 275 -1.92 -9.81 -23.09
C ALA A 275 -0.82 -8.74 -22.96
N LEU A 276 -0.70 -8.13 -21.78
CA LEU A 276 0.31 -7.12 -21.48
C LEU A 276 1.60 -7.76 -20.98
N SER A 277 2.73 -7.33 -21.53
CA SER A 277 4.02 -7.73 -21.01
C SER A 277 4.34 -6.99 -19.71
N TRP A 278 4.88 -7.72 -18.73
CA TRP A 278 5.46 -7.22 -17.49
C TRP A 278 6.48 -8.23 -16.96
N GLN A 279 7.27 -7.87 -15.98
CA GLN A 279 8.31 -8.73 -15.43
C GLN A 279 8.03 -9.04 -13.95
N PRO A 280 7.38 -10.19 -13.63
CA PRO A 280 7.09 -10.59 -12.26
C PRO A 280 8.34 -10.66 -11.37
N GLU A 281 9.46 -11.10 -11.93
CA GLU A 281 10.75 -11.22 -11.26
C GLU A 281 11.33 -9.86 -10.81
N ALA A 282 10.93 -8.77 -11.45
CA ALA A 282 11.33 -7.42 -11.08
C ALA A 282 10.48 -6.85 -9.94
N VAL A 283 9.38 -7.52 -9.54
CA VAL A 283 8.40 -6.96 -8.58
C VAL A 283 8.45 -7.70 -7.26
N VAL A 284 8.61 -6.94 -6.17
CA VAL A 284 8.54 -7.44 -4.79
C VAL A 284 7.50 -6.67 -3.98
N VAL A 285 7.00 -7.26 -2.90
CA VAL A 285 6.12 -6.58 -1.94
C VAL A 285 6.92 -6.28 -0.68
N GLY A 286 6.98 -5.00 -0.29
CA GLY A 286 7.69 -4.52 0.90
C GLY A 286 6.74 -3.99 1.97
N THR A 287 6.88 -4.46 3.23
CA THR A 287 6.00 -4.09 4.33
C THR A 287 6.73 -4.01 5.67
N THR A 288 5.99 -3.74 6.73
CA THR A 288 6.48 -3.81 8.11
C THR A 288 6.32 -5.21 8.69
N ARG A 289 7.11 -5.53 9.73
CA ARG A 289 6.94 -6.79 10.46
C ARG A 289 5.57 -6.88 11.16
N TRP A 290 5.01 -5.73 11.58
CA TRP A 290 3.70 -5.71 12.23
C TRP A 290 2.55 -6.14 11.31
N VAL A 291 2.75 -6.06 9.99
CA VAL A 291 1.83 -6.62 8.99
C VAL A 291 2.18 -8.06 8.68
N ALA A 292 3.46 -8.35 8.42
CA ALA A 292 3.89 -9.68 8.02
C ALA A 292 3.68 -10.74 9.12
N GLU A 293 3.83 -10.33 10.39
CA GLU A 293 3.77 -11.20 11.58
C GLU A 293 2.51 -10.97 12.44
N ASP A 294 1.48 -10.27 11.91
CA ASP A 294 0.23 -10.02 12.62
C ASP A 294 -0.47 -11.34 12.97
N PRO A 295 -0.61 -11.68 14.26
CA PRO A 295 -1.22 -12.94 14.67
C PRO A 295 -2.74 -13.00 14.39
N THR A 296 -3.36 -11.85 14.09
CA THR A 296 -4.79 -11.75 13.77
C THR A 296 -5.06 -11.66 12.26
N GLY A 297 -4.01 -11.50 11.44
CA GLY A 297 -4.02 -11.60 9.99
C GLY A 297 -3.25 -12.83 9.53
N ALA A 298 -3.08 -13.00 8.23
CA ALA A 298 -2.28 -14.09 7.66
C ALA A 298 -1.63 -13.65 6.34
N THR A 299 -0.82 -12.58 6.40
CA THR A 299 -0.21 -11.96 5.21
C THR A 299 0.67 -12.93 4.43
N VAL A 300 1.47 -13.74 5.12
CA VAL A 300 2.36 -14.72 4.47
C VAL A 300 1.54 -15.81 3.77
N ASP A 301 0.53 -16.37 4.44
CA ASP A 301 -0.36 -17.36 3.83
C ASP A 301 -1.13 -16.78 2.63
N LEU A 302 -1.54 -15.52 2.73
CA LEU A 302 -2.18 -14.81 1.63
C LEU A 302 -1.24 -14.70 0.43
N ALA A 303 0.02 -14.32 0.63
CA ALA A 303 1.02 -14.27 -0.44
C ALA A 303 1.21 -15.63 -1.11
N LEU A 304 1.28 -16.72 -0.32
CA LEU A 304 1.37 -18.10 -0.84
C LEU A 304 0.11 -18.52 -1.63
N ASN A 305 -1.06 -18.01 -1.26
CA ASN A 305 -2.31 -18.33 -1.97
C ASN A 305 -2.40 -17.66 -3.34
N LEU A 306 -1.65 -16.60 -3.62
CA LEU A 306 -1.64 -15.96 -4.93
C LEU A 306 -1.20 -16.91 -6.04
N GLY A 307 -0.29 -17.82 -5.77
CA GLY A 307 0.16 -18.81 -6.75
C GLY A 307 -0.84 -19.94 -7.06
N LYS A 308 -1.97 -20.01 -6.33
CA LYS A 308 -2.97 -21.10 -6.48
C LYS A 308 -4.12 -20.75 -7.42
N SER A 309 -4.40 -19.48 -7.69
CA SER A 309 -5.47 -19.05 -8.59
C SER A 309 -5.02 -19.13 -10.05
N SER A 310 -5.89 -19.64 -10.93
CA SER A 310 -5.63 -19.69 -12.37
C SER A 310 -5.39 -18.32 -13.01
N LEU A 311 -5.95 -17.26 -12.43
CA LEU A 311 -5.79 -15.88 -12.91
C LEU A 311 -4.46 -15.23 -12.48
N THR A 312 -3.78 -15.81 -11.50
CA THR A 312 -2.52 -15.26 -10.97
C THR A 312 -1.35 -16.24 -11.07
N GLN A 313 -1.62 -17.47 -11.45
CA GLN A 313 -0.62 -18.54 -11.52
C GLN A 313 0.56 -18.21 -12.45
N SER A 314 0.31 -17.49 -13.55
CA SER A 314 1.36 -17.10 -14.49
C SER A 314 2.42 -16.17 -13.91
N ALA A 315 2.06 -15.35 -12.93
CA ALA A 315 2.98 -14.45 -12.22
C ALA A 315 3.67 -15.12 -11.03
N GLY A 316 3.09 -16.20 -10.52
CA GLY A 316 3.58 -16.90 -9.33
C GLY A 316 3.33 -16.12 -8.03
N ILE A 317 4.11 -16.49 -7.03
CA ILE A 317 4.08 -15.89 -5.69
C ILE A 317 5.10 -14.74 -5.66
N PRO A 318 4.74 -13.51 -5.24
CA PRO A 318 5.74 -12.43 -5.11
C PRO A 318 6.67 -12.68 -3.92
N PRO A 319 7.93 -12.24 -3.98
CA PRO A 319 8.74 -12.09 -2.78
C PRO A 319 8.10 -11.09 -1.82
N LEU A 320 7.78 -11.55 -0.61
CA LEU A 320 7.29 -10.71 0.48
C LEU A 320 8.43 -10.37 1.41
N LEU A 321 8.78 -9.10 1.49
CA LEU A 321 9.86 -8.56 2.30
C LEU A 321 9.27 -7.75 3.45
N ALA A 322 9.86 -7.82 4.64
CA ALA A 322 9.51 -6.90 5.72
C ALA A 322 10.75 -6.36 6.42
N THR A 323 10.66 -5.11 6.86
CA THR A 323 11.65 -4.52 7.76
C THR A 323 11.52 -5.09 9.17
N HIS A 324 12.65 -5.26 9.85
CA HIS A 324 12.68 -5.64 11.27
C HIS A 324 12.56 -4.44 12.22
N LEU A 325 12.21 -3.24 11.72
CA LEU A 325 11.99 -2.08 12.57
C LEU A 325 11.15 -2.43 13.81
N SER A 326 11.62 -2.00 14.97
CA SER A 326 10.94 -2.16 16.26
C SER A 326 10.85 -0.84 16.99
N PHE A 327 9.73 -0.61 17.64
CA PHE A 327 9.49 0.52 18.52
C PHE A 327 9.44 0.14 20.00
N ALA A 328 9.85 -1.09 20.35
CA ALA A 328 9.84 -1.56 21.73
C ALA A 328 10.67 -0.65 22.66
N ASP A 329 11.81 -0.15 22.17
CA ASP A 329 12.73 0.72 22.90
C ASP A 329 12.45 2.21 22.68
N SER A 330 11.38 2.57 21.99
CA SER A 330 11.06 3.99 21.78
C SER A 330 10.62 4.67 23.07
N ARG A 331 11.09 5.91 23.27
CA ARG A 331 10.64 6.76 24.39
C ARG A 331 9.18 7.25 24.22
N TYR A 332 8.63 7.19 22.99
CA TYR A 332 7.30 7.68 22.65
C TYR A 332 6.25 6.59 22.69
N PRO A 333 5.23 6.70 23.56
CA PRO A 333 4.14 5.71 23.63
C PRO A 333 3.38 5.57 22.31
N GLN A 334 3.29 6.65 21.52
CA GLN A 334 2.63 6.68 20.22
C GLN A 334 3.31 5.78 19.18
N LEU A 335 4.64 5.62 19.26
CA LEU A 335 5.38 4.67 18.45
C LEU A 335 5.26 3.25 19.02
N ARG A 336 5.32 3.09 20.35
CA ARG A 336 5.13 1.77 20.98
C ARG A 336 3.74 1.15 20.73
N ALA A 337 2.74 1.95 20.32
CA ALA A 337 1.43 1.43 19.91
C ALA A 337 1.50 0.44 18.75
N TYR A 338 2.49 0.55 17.87
CA TYR A 338 2.73 -0.44 16.81
C TYR A 338 3.02 -1.84 17.36
N GLU A 339 3.75 -1.93 18.48
CA GLU A 339 4.03 -3.21 19.15
C GLU A 339 2.77 -3.85 19.75
N GLN A 340 1.74 -3.07 19.95
CA GLN A 340 0.42 -3.52 20.42
C GLN A 340 -0.53 -3.84 19.25
N GLY A 341 -0.05 -3.77 18.00
CA GLY A 341 -0.82 -4.07 16.81
C GLY A 341 -1.69 -2.93 16.27
N PHE A 342 -1.50 -1.69 16.74
CA PHE A 342 -2.17 -0.53 16.16
C PHE A 342 -1.42 -0.04 14.91
N VAL A 343 -2.16 0.54 13.97
CA VAL A 343 -1.68 1.20 12.74
C VAL A 343 -1.02 0.21 11.76
N LYS A 344 0.17 -0.30 12.03
CA LYS A 344 0.95 -1.32 11.32
C LYS A 344 1.63 -0.89 10.02
N GLU A 345 0.96 -0.22 9.10
CA GLU A 345 1.49 0.15 7.78
C GLU A 345 0.72 1.35 7.21
N GLY A 346 1.24 1.99 6.18
CA GLY A 346 0.67 3.09 5.43
C GLY A 346 1.76 4.01 4.85
N MET A 347 1.45 4.72 3.81
CA MET A 347 2.37 5.67 3.16
C MET A 347 3.74 5.08 2.79
N GLY A 348 3.81 3.74 2.64
CA GLY A 348 5.02 3.03 2.27
C GLY A 348 6.06 2.86 3.39
N ALA A 349 5.65 2.87 4.65
CA ALA A 349 6.54 2.86 5.81
C ALA A 349 7.52 1.68 5.82
N GLY A 350 7.03 0.46 5.57
CA GLY A 350 7.90 -0.72 5.52
C GLY A 350 8.92 -0.66 4.40
N ALA A 351 8.49 -0.26 3.21
CA ALA A 351 9.37 -0.10 2.05
C ALA A 351 10.41 1.02 2.24
N ALA A 352 10.05 2.12 2.90
CA ALA A 352 10.98 3.19 3.26
C ALA A 352 12.11 2.64 4.15
N CYS A 353 11.78 1.86 5.19
CA CYS A 353 12.78 1.23 6.03
C CYS A 353 13.66 0.23 5.25
N ILE A 354 13.05 -0.59 4.37
CA ILE A 354 13.79 -1.49 3.49
C ILE A 354 14.77 -0.71 2.61
N ALA A 355 14.33 0.44 2.06
CA ALA A 355 15.20 1.31 1.27
C ALA A 355 16.39 1.86 2.08
N ALA A 356 16.18 2.27 3.32
CA ALA A 356 17.26 2.73 4.20
C ALA A 356 18.29 1.64 4.50
N HIS A 357 17.82 0.41 4.78
CA HIS A 357 18.70 -0.73 4.97
C HIS A 357 19.48 -1.07 3.69
N LEU A 358 18.79 -1.05 2.54
CA LEU A 358 19.35 -1.49 1.27
C LEU A 358 20.37 -0.49 0.70
N SER A 359 20.08 0.81 0.79
CA SER A 359 20.92 1.87 0.20
C SER A 359 22.09 2.30 1.08
N GLN A 360 21.90 2.35 2.40
CA GLN A 360 22.87 2.93 3.35
C GLN A 360 23.20 2.01 4.52
N ASP A 361 22.74 0.76 4.49
CA ASP A 361 22.93 -0.24 5.56
C ASP A 361 22.48 0.26 6.96
N TRP A 362 21.44 1.08 6.99
CA TRP A 362 20.90 1.60 8.23
C TRP A 362 20.48 0.47 9.16
N GLN A 363 20.84 0.61 10.43
CA GLN A 363 20.49 -0.32 11.48
C GLN A 363 19.26 0.18 12.27
N GLN A 364 18.68 -0.69 13.08
CA GLN A 364 17.51 -0.40 13.93
C GLN A 364 17.63 0.94 14.67
N HIS A 365 18.78 1.22 15.30
CA HIS A 365 18.97 2.44 16.11
C HIS A 365 18.97 3.71 15.26
N GLN A 366 19.44 3.67 14.01
CA GLN A 366 19.44 4.81 13.10
C GLN A 366 18.02 5.12 12.61
N LEU A 367 17.23 4.09 12.26
CA LEU A 367 15.82 4.24 11.93
C LEU A 367 15.03 4.81 13.10
N LEU A 368 15.19 4.22 14.29
CA LEU A 368 14.49 4.68 15.48
C LEU A 368 14.81 6.14 15.79
N ALA A 369 16.09 6.52 15.77
CA ALA A 369 16.52 7.90 16.04
C ALA A 369 15.93 8.90 15.02
N ALA A 370 15.95 8.56 13.72
CA ALA A 370 15.39 9.41 12.68
C ALA A 370 13.87 9.59 12.81
N ILE A 371 13.13 8.52 13.15
CA ILE A 371 11.69 8.56 13.35
C ILE A 371 11.30 9.34 14.60
N GLU A 372 12.02 9.12 15.72
CA GLU A 372 11.81 9.88 16.94
C GLU A 372 12.09 11.37 16.76
N ALA A 373 13.09 11.74 15.95
CA ALA A 373 13.35 13.13 15.62
C ALA A 373 12.19 13.79 14.87
N GLN A 374 11.51 13.10 13.96
CA GLN A 374 10.31 13.62 13.29
C GLN A 374 9.18 13.88 14.30
N LEU A 375 8.97 12.95 15.23
CA LEU A 375 7.93 13.09 16.25
C LEU A 375 8.24 14.20 17.24
N GLU A 376 9.50 14.38 17.61
CA GLU A 376 9.95 15.48 18.47
C GLU A 376 9.71 16.86 17.82
N ARG A 377 10.11 17.02 16.55
CA ARG A 377 9.86 18.23 15.77
C ARG A 377 8.36 18.53 15.65
N LEU A 378 7.53 17.48 15.36
CA LEU A 378 6.09 17.63 15.31
C LEU A 378 5.51 18.08 16.65
N SER A 379 5.94 17.49 17.75
CA SER A 379 5.47 17.85 19.10
C SER A 379 5.86 19.28 19.47
N THR A 380 7.03 19.74 19.05
CA THR A 380 7.50 21.11 19.27
C THR A 380 6.69 22.12 18.44
N ALA A 381 6.33 21.79 17.21
CA ALA A 381 5.55 22.64 16.33
C ALA A 381 4.07 22.80 16.77
N LEU A 382 3.55 21.85 17.54
CA LEU A 382 2.17 21.87 18.06
C LEU A 382 2.04 22.62 19.40
N ASN A 383 3.14 22.93 20.08
CA ASN A 383 3.18 23.70 21.34
C ASN A 383 3.46 25.19 21.08
#